data_db52de4ca11d0dc416c25a51d6295a11
#
_entry.id   db52de4ca11d0dc416c25a51d6295a11
#
_cell.length_a   1.000
_cell.length_b   1.000
_cell.length_c   1.000
_cell.angle_alpha   90.00
_cell.angle_beta   90.00
_cell.angle_gamma   90.00
#
_symmetry.space_group_name_H-M   'P 1'
#
loop_
_entity.id
_entity.type
_entity.pdbx_description
1 polymer ?
#
loop_
_entity_poly.entity_id
_entity_poly.type
_entity_poly.pdbx_seq_one_letter_code
_entity_poly.pdbx_strand_id
1 'polypeptide(L)' 'DPLMHQLIGQVYLEADGDFILIPLLGEQQIIFGPARSTKEVSDKFERLTHFYKEALPHEGWNKYKEISVKYEGQIVCRKK' A
#
# COMPACT_ATOMS: atom_id res chain seq x y z
N ASP A 1 9.94 5.59 -6.73
CA ASP A 1 9.72 6.53 -5.64
C ASP A 1 10.60 6.17 -4.43
N PRO A 2 11.56 7.05 -4.06
CA PRO A 2 12.48 6.75 -2.97
C PRO A 2 11.78 6.47 -1.65
N LEU A 3 10.67 7.17 -1.37
CA LEU A 3 9.94 6.96 -0.12
C LEU A 3 9.37 5.54 -0.05
N MET A 4 8.71 5.11 -1.11
CA MET A 4 8.11 3.78 -1.12
C MET A 4 9.18 2.70 -1.11
N HIS A 5 10.29 2.92 -1.80
CA HIS A 5 11.40 1.98 -1.79
C HIS A 5 11.95 1.75 -0.38
N GLN A 6 11.98 2.81 0.42
CA GLN A 6 12.46 2.73 1.80
C GLN A 6 11.43 2.12 2.75
N LEU A 7 10.13 2.23 2.43
CA LEU A 7 9.07 1.76 3.32
C LEU A 7 8.69 0.30 3.11
N ILE A 8 8.93 -0.25 1.91
CA ILE A 8 8.53 -1.61 1.59
C ILE A 8 9.65 -2.58 1.94
N GLY A 9 9.34 -3.53 2.82
CA GLY A 9 10.30 -4.56 3.22
C GLY A 9 10.21 -5.82 2.39
N GLN A 10 9.00 -6.24 2.02
CA GLN A 10 8.78 -7.48 1.29
C GLN A 10 7.63 -7.31 0.31
N VAL A 11 7.68 -8.10 -0.77
CA VAL A 11 6.62 -8.13 -1.78
C VAL A 11 6.25 -9.59 -2.02
N TYR A 12 4.97 -9.90 -1.92
CA TYR A 12 4.45 -11.24 -2.18
C TYR A 12 3.46 -11.19 -3.34
N LEU A 13 3.47 -12.24 -4.17
CA LEU A 13 2.48 -12.41 -5.23
C LEU A 13 1.54 -13.52 -4.82
N GLU A 14 0.26 -13.19 -4.69
CA GLU A 14 -0.78 -14.15 -4.37
C GLU A 14 -1.17 -14.98 -5.58
N ALA A 15 -1.81 -16.12 -5.35
CA ALA A 15 -2.22 -17.02 -6.43
C ALA A 15 -3.21 -16.39 -7.39
N ASP A 16 -4.00 -15.41 -6.92
CA ASP A 16 -4.98 -14.72 -7.75
C ASP A 16 -4.39 -13.57 -8.57
N GLY A 17 -3.08 -13.35 -8.48
CA GLY A 17 -2.40 -12.30 -9.21
C GLY A 17 -2.25 -10.98 -8.47
N ASP A 18 -2.76 -10.88 -7.25
CA ASP A 18 -2.62 -9.66 -6.45
C ASP A 18 -1.26 -9.62 -5.75
N PHE A 19 -0.65 -8.44 -5.75
CA PHE A 19 0.57 -8.21 -4.99
C PHE A 19 0.23 -7.72 -3.59
N ILE A 20 0.97 -8.24 -2.61
CA ILE A 20 0.87 -7.84 -1.22
C ILE A 20 2.22 -7.24 -0.83
N LEU A 21 2.20 -6.02 -0.29
CA LEU A 21 3.41 -5.35 0.16
C LEU A 21 3.45 -5.36 1.67
N ILE A 22 4.61 -5.68 2.22
CA ILE A 22 4.81 -5.68 3.67
C ILE A 22 5.77 -4.55 4.01
N PRO A 23 5.31 -3.51 4.71
CA PRO A 23 6.20 -2.40 5.07
C PRO A 23 7.21 -2.81 6.12
N LEU A 24 8.32 -2.07 6.18
CA LEU A 24 9.34 -2.30 7.19
C LEU A 24 8.85 -1.89 8.58
N LEU A 25 8.00 -0.88 8.65
CA LEU A 25 7.47 -0.37 9.91
C LEU A 25 5.98 -0.66 10.01
N GLY A 26 5.55 -1.04 11.20
CA GLY A 26 4.16 -1.33 11.45
C GLY A 26 3.80 -2.77 11.13
N GLU A 27 2.55 -3.12 11.38
CA GLU A 27 2.07 -4.49 11.21
C GLU A 27 1.01 -4.59 10.11
N GLN A 28 0.82 -3.53 9.34
CA GLN A 28 -0.19 -3.53 8.30
C GLN A 28 0.30 -4.26 7.06
N GLN A 29 -0.65 -4.81 6.32
CA GLN A 29 -0.41 -5.34 4.99
C GLN A 29 -0.97 -4.34 3.98
N ILE A 30 -0.26 -4.18 2.87
CA ILE A 30 -0.71 -3.31 1.78
C ILE A 30 -1.19 -4.21 0.65
N ILE A 31 -2.49 -4.19 0.37
CA ILE A 31 -3.08 -4.94 -0.73
C ILE A 31 -2.94 -4.08 -1.98
N PHE A 32 -1.90 -4.34 -2.75
CA PHE A 32 -1.60 -3.56 -3.94
C PHE A 32 -2.54 -3.94 -5.09
N GLY A 33 -2.87 -5.23 -5.18
CA GLY A 33 -3.65 -5.76 -6.26
C GLY A 33 -2.81 -6.08 -7.48
N PRO A 34 -3.43 -6.24 -8.64
CA PRO A 34 -2.70 -6.59 -9.86
C PRO A 34 -1.84 -5.43 -10.36
N ALA A 35 -0.77 -5.76 -11.08
CA ALA A 35 0.12 -4.77 -11.68
C ALA A 35 0.13 -5.01 -13.19
N ARG A 36 -0.96 -4.64 -13.86
CA ARG A 36 -1.19 -4.96 -15.27
C ARG A 36 -0.50 -4.01 -16.24
N SER A 37 -0.19 -2.80 -15.79
CA SER A 37 0.47 -1.82 -16.64
C SER A 37 1.34 -0.90 -15.79
N THR A 38 2.28 -0.22 -16.45
CA THR A 38 3.13 0.76 -15.78
C THR A 38 2.30 1.89 -15.19
N LYS A 39 1.28 2.32 -15.91
CA LYS A 39 0.40 3.39 -15.42
C LYS A 39 -0.34 2.97 -14.17
N GLU A 40 -0.86 1.75 -14.14
CA GLU A 40 -1.55 1.23 -12.97
C GLU A 40 -0.64 1.18 -11.74
N VAL A 41 0.58 0.68 -11.93
CA VAL A 41 1.56 0.61 -10.85
C VAL A 41 1.89 2.01 -10.34
N SER A 42 2.15 2.94 -11.26
CA SER A 42 2.49 4.31 -10.91
C SER A 42 1.36 5.00 -10.15
N ASP A 43 0.13 4.86 -10.63
CA ASP A 43 -1.03 5.47 -9.97
C ASP A 43 -1.24 4.92 -8.56
N LYS A 44 -1.07 3.62 -8.39
CA LYS A 44 -1.22 2.98 -7.08
C LYS A 44 -0.14 3.43 -6.10
N PHE A 45 1.10 3.48 -6.53
CA PHE A 45 2.19 3.95 -5.68
C PHE A 45 2.03 5.42 -5.32
N GLU A 46 1.60 6.24 -6.27
CA GLU A 46 1.37 7.65 -6.02
C GLU A 46 0.27 7.85 -4.96
N ARG A 47 -0.82 7.12 -5.10
CA ARG A 47 -1.93 7.16 -4.14
C ARG A 47 -1.49 6.69 -2.76
N LEU A 48 -0.75 5.61 -2.71
CA LEU A 48 -0.23 5.05 -1.46
C LEU A 48 0.75 6.00 -0.79
N THR A 49 1.65 6.60 -1.56
CA THR A 49 2.62 7.57 -1.05
C THR A 49 1.91 8.77 -0.45
N HIS A 50 0.89 9.27 -1.14
CA HIS A 50 0.10 10.40 -0.66
C HIS A 50 -0.59 10.04 0.66
N PHE A 51 -1.14 8.85 0.77
CA PHE A 51 -1.79 8.38 1.99
C PHE A 51 -0.79 8.36 3.16
N TYR A 52 0.40 7.82 2.93
CA TYR A 52 1.41 7.75 3.99
C TYR A 52 1.88 9.14 4.44
N LYS A 53 1.95 10.09 3.52
CA LYS A 53 2.38 11.45 3.86
C LYS A 53 1.29 12.26 4.55
N GLU A 54 0.03 12.10 4.12
CA GLU A 54 -1.04 12.99 4.53
C GLU A 54 -1.90 12.42 5.65
N ALA A 55 -2.16 11.13 5.63
CA ALA A 55 -3.11 10.53 6.57
C ALA A 55 -2.44 9.89 7.78
N LEU A 56 -1.40 9.10 7.56
CA LEU A 56 -0.79 8.35 8.65
C LEU A 56 -0.16 9.20 9.75
N PRO A 57 0.45 10.35 9.47
CA PRO A 57 0.96 11.18 10.56
C PRO A 57 -0.10 11.60 11.56
N HIS A 58 -1.35 11.71 11.11
CA HIS A 58 -2.48 12.10 11.97
C HIS A 58 -3.15 10.91 12.63
N GLU A 59 -3.14 9.74 11.94
CA GLU A 59 -3.86 8.56 12.40
C GLU A 59 -2.99 7.58 13.17
N GLY A 60 -1.67 7.60 12.96
CA GLY A 60 -0.75 6.66 13.58
C GLY A 60 -0.50 5.44 12.73
N TRP A 61 0.74 4.95 12.79
CA TRP A 61 1.19 3.87 11.93
C TRP A 61 0.58 2.51 12.26
N ASN A 62 0.14 2.32 13.50
CA ASN A 62 -0.37 1.04 13.95
C ASN A 62 -1.89 0.98 14.06
N LYS A 63 -2.57 1.99 13.56
CA LYS A 63 -4.03 2.05 13.64
C LYS A 63 -4.70 1.04 12.69
N TYR A 64 -4.09 0.81 11.54
CA TYR A 64 -4.66 -0.04 10.51
C TYR A 64 -3.90 -1.36 10.42
N LYS A 65 -4.62 -2.45 10.17
CA LYS A 65 -4.01 -3.75 9.89
C LYS A 65 -3.87 -3.97 8.39
N GLU A 66 -4.63 -3.24 7.58
CA GLU A 66 -4.67 -3.46 6.16
C GLU A 66 -4.96 -2.15 5.43
N ILE A 67 -4.20 -1.88 4.39
CA ILE A 67 -4.39 -0.71 3.52
C ILE A 67 -4.46 -1.24 2.10
N SER A 68 -5.58 -1.01 1.41
CA SER A 68 -5.77 -1.51 0.06
C SER A 68 -5.79 -0.37 -0.94
N VAL A 69 -4.95 -0.45 -1.97
CA VAL A 69 -4.98 0.43 -3.14
C VAL A 69 -5.40 -0.35 -4.38
N LYS A 70 -5.97 -1.53 -4.17
CA LYS A 70 -6.35 -2.45 -5.25
C LYS A 70 -7.39 -1.83 -6.20
N TYR A 71 -8.32 -1.07 -5.66
CA TYR A 71 -9.42 -0.52 -6.44
C TYR A 71 -9.07 0.85 -6.98
N GLU A 72 -9.47 1.10 -8.22
CA GLU A 72 -9.14 2.33 -8.92
C GLU A 72 -9.65 3.55 -8.17
N GLY A 73 -8.76 4.52 -7.96
CA GLY A 73 -9.12 5.80 -7.35
C GLY A 73 -9.48 5.74 -5.87
N GLN A 74 -9.26 4.61 -5.19
CA GLN A 74 -9.69 4.44 -3.80
C GLN A 74 -8.58 3.91 -2.92
N ILE A 75 -8.65 4.28 -1.65
CA ILE A 75 -7.86 3.63 -0.60
C ILE A 75 -8.86 3.15 0.45
N VAL A 76 -8.82 1.85 0.73
CA VAL A 76 -9.69 1.23 1.72
C VAL A 76 -8.82 0.73 2.86
N CYS A 77 -9.12 1.16 4.08
CA CYS A 77 -8.33 0.80 5.26
C CYS A 77 -9.18 -0.01 6.23
N ARG A 78 -8.55 -1.01 6.82
CA ARG A 78 -9.19 -1.83 7.86
C ARG A 78 -8.43 -1.62 9.17
N LYS A 79 -9.14 -1.26 10.21
CA LYS A 79 -8.55 -1.05 11.54
C LYS A 79 -8.30 -2.36 12.24
N LYS A 80 -7.34 -2.32 13.15
CA LYS A 80 -7.08 -3.45 14.03
C LYS A 80 -8.23 -3.75 14.96
#